data_405b6255831c01672563f51ae7c5712f
#
_entry.id   405b6255831c01672563f51ae7c5712f
#
_cell.length_a   1.000
_cell.length_b   1.000
_cell.length_c   1.000
_cell.angle_alpha   90.00
_cell.angle_beta   90.00
_cell.angle_gamma   90.00
#
_symmetry.space_group_name_H-M   'P 1'
#
loop_
_entity.id
_entity.type
_entity.pdbx_description
1 polymer ?
#
loop_
_entity_poly.entity_id
_entity_poly.type
_entity_poly.pdbx_seq_one_letter_code
_entity_poly.pdbx_strand_id
1 'polypeptide(L)'
;SFLLFLIGSSQSLRAQDQEAKVEISSKPNQVSAGDQRKFDYFFYEGLNLKAAGKFDAAYDAFNHCLAIDSTASAVLYELSSFYAQLNRPEKSLEMLRRAVAYSSDNFTYRLALATMSRNLGMFGEASDEYEKLVKDYPGKPGLNYYLADALTQEGEIGKAIDAYDALESSIGMSEALSMQKYKLYNALEQNDNAFKEVEKLAAKFPMESRYQIILGDLHLEKNDTVKALKYYQKAHEIDPESPYYIVSMANYYEVVGNKDAAETQIRNALVNEKLDVETKVGILSRYILKLQQTKKGTESANALFQTLLEQHPEDTDLKQMYGSLLVAQGKTDEARFQFQLITE
;
A
#
# COMPACT_ATOMS: atom_id res chain seq x y z
N SER A 1 40.18 0.39 -10.29
CA SER A 1 40.27 1.19 -9.05
C SER A 1 39.11 2.16 -8.95
N PHE A 2 37.95 1.74 -8.51
CA PHE A 2 36.89 2.59 -7.92
C PHE A 2 35.71 1.68 -7.61
N LEU A 3 35.83 0.94 -6.50
CA LEU A 3 34.73 0.15 -5.94
C LEU A 3 35.08 -0.13 -4.47
N LEU A 4 34.83 0.88 -3.62
CA LEU A 4 34.86 0.74 -2.16
C LEU A 4 34.43 2.09 -1.58
N PHE A 5 33.11 2.30 -1.42
CA PHE A 5 32.51 3.23 -0.45
C PHE A 5 30.98 3.23 -0.66
N LEU A 6 30.30 2.25 -0.11
CA LEU A 6 28.85 2.29 0.19
C LEU A 6 28.46 1.06 1.04
N ILE A 7 29.19 0.85 2.15
CA ILE A 7 28.74 -0.03 3.24
C ILE A 7 29.01 0.72 4.54
N GLY A 8 28.19 1.69 4.85
CA GLY A 8 28.37 2.50 6.05
C GLY A 8 27.11 3.16 6.62
N SER A 9 25.93 2.99 6.02
CA SER A 9 24.73 3.68 6.47
C SER A 9 23.61 2.78 7.06
N SER A 10 23.75 1.48 7.04
CA SER A 10 22.75 0.58 7.62
C SER A 10 23.00 0.15 9.08
N GLN A 11 24.16 0.48 9.64
CA GLN A 11 24.45 0.18 11.05
C GLN A 11 24.15 1.33 12.02
N SER A 12 23.99 2.57 11.54
CA SER A 12 23.69 3.72 12.41
C SER A 12 22.21 3.84 12.80
N LEU A 13 21.30 3.27 12.02
CA LEU A 13 19.86 3.25 12.34
C LEU A 13 19.49 2.17 13.38
N ARG A 14 20.27 1.08 13.48
CA ARG A 14 20.05 0.06 14.51
C ARG A 14 20.60 0.42 15.90
N ALA A 15 21.43 1.45 16.00
CA ALA A 15 22.03 1.86 17.28
C ALA A 15 21.18 2.89 18.04
N GLN A 16 20.12 3.48 17.44
CA GLN A 16 19.22 4.43 18.10
C GLN A 16 17.98 3.79 18.74
N ASP A 17 17.65 2.54 18.40
CA ASP A 17 16.53 1.82 19.01
C ASP A 17 16.82 1.16 20.35
N GLN A 18 18.01 1.35 20.93
CA GLN A 18 18.38 0.79 22.23
C GLN A 18 18.25 1.75 23.42
N GLU A 19 17.78 2.97 23.23
CA GLU A 19 17.57 3.91 24.34
C GLU A 19 16.09 4.08 24.65
N ALA A 20 15.70 3.48 25.73
CA ALA A 20 14.64 3.70 26.70
C ALA A 20 13.79 2.44 26.96
N LYS A 21 14.43 1.35 27.38
CA LYS A 21 13.73 0.45 28.30
C LYS A 21 13.56 1.20 29.63
N VAL A 22 12.46 1.97 29.73
CA VAL A 22 11.96 2.42 31.01
C VAL A 22 11.67 1.15 31.80
N GLU A 23 12.45 0.88 32.85
CA GLU A 23 12.11 -0.17 33.84
C GLU A 23 10.80 0.23 34.51
N ILE A 24 9.70 -0.25 33.95
CA ILE A 24 8.37 -0.05 34.51
C ILE A 24 8.24 -1.04 35.67
N SER A 25 8.32 -0.53 36.89
CA SER A 25 8.05 -1.31 38.09
C SER A 25 6.62 -1.86 38.01
N SER A 26 6.48 -3.18 37.89
CA SER A 26 5.20 -3.88 37.66
C SER A 26 4.30 -3.99 38.92
N LYS A 27 4.52 -3.23 39.97
CA LYS A 27 3.66 -3.26 41.15
C LYS A 27 2.67 -2.11 41.12
N PRO A 28 1.34 -2.39 41.15
CA PRO A 28 0.35 -1.33 41.30
C PRO A 28 0.60 -0.59 42.60
N ASN A 29 0.50 0.72 42.55
CA ASN A 29 0.57 1.55 43.77
C ASN A 29 -0.57 1.17 44.73
N GLN A 30 -0.26 0.88 45.98
CA GLN A 30 -1.30 0.74 47.00
C GLN A 30 -1.88 2.14 47.32
N VAL A 31 -3.00 2.46 46.67
CA VAL A 31 -3.70 3.72 46.82
C VAL A 31 -4.51 3.66 48.12
N SER A 32 -4.46 4.70 48.95
CA SER A 32 -5.30 4.78 50.15
C SER A 32 -6.79 4.83 49.83
N ALA A 33 -7.67 4.35 50.71
CA ALA A 33 -9.12 4.41 50.46
C ALA A 33 -9.67 5.84 50.25
N GLY A 34 -8.99 6.84 50.79
CA GLY A 34 -9.30 8.26 50.56
C GLY A 34 -8.91 8.71 49.15
N ASP A 35 -7.73 8.31 48.71
CA ASP A 35 -7.23 8.67 47.39
C ASP A 35 -7.93 7.88 46.31
N GLN A 36 -8.36 6.62 46.57
CA GLN A 36 -9.20 5.86 45.65
C GLN A 36 -10.53 6.58 45.34
N ARG A 37 -11.19 7.15 46.35
CA ARG A 37 -12.43 7.92 46.14
C ARG A 37 -12.20 9.18 45.31
N LYS A 38 -11.05 9.85 45.50
CA LYS A 38 -10.68 11.00 44.67
C LYS A 38 -10.39 10.56 43.22
N PHE A 39 -9.66 9.47 43.08
CA PHE A 39 -9.38 8.88 41.76
C PHE A 39 -10.67 8.56 41.01
N ASP A 40 -11.59 7.83 41.65
CA ASP A 40 -12.87 7.46 41.03
C ASP A 40 -13.67 8.70 40.62
N TYR A 41 -13.72 9.73 41.51
CA TYR A 41 -14.38 10.99 41.17
C TYR A 41 -13.78 11.64 39.92
N PHE A 42 -12.47 11.85 39.86
CA PHE A 42 -11.82 12.49 38.72
C PHE A 42 -11.91 11.62 37.46
N PHE A 43 -11.86 10.32 37.60
CA PHE A 43 -11.96 9.42 36.45
C PHE A 43 -13.34 9.51 35.79
N TYR A 44 -14.41 9.36 36.56
CA TYR A 44 -15.77 9.47 36.02
C TYR A 44 -16.11 10.90 35.57
N GLU A 45 -15.62 11.92 36.26
CA GLU A 45 -15.76 13.32 35.82
C GLU A 45 -15.03 13.52 34.46
N GLY A 46 -13.82 13.00 34.32
CA GLY A 46 -13.06 13.03 33.06
C GLY A 46 -13.82 12.39 31.90
N LEU A 47 -14.41 11.21 32.11
CA LEU A 47 -15.23 10.54 31.11
C LEU A 47 -16.47 11.36 30.73
N ASN A 48 -17.16 11.95 31.74
CA ASN A 48 -18.34 12.80 31.50
C ASN A 48 -17.98 14.07 30.72
N LEU A 49 -16.87 14.72 31.08
CA LEU A 49 -16.37 15.92 30.40
C LEU A 49 -15.96 15.62 28.98
N LYS A 50 -15.28 14.48 28.74
CA LYS A 50 -14.95 14.00 27.39
C LYS A 50 -16.22 13.78 26.55
N ALA A 51 -17.22 13.11 27.10
CA ALA A 51 -18.50 12.87 26.43
C ALA A 51 -19.27 14.19 26.14
N ALA A 52 -19.10 15.21 27.01
CA ALA A 52 -19.67 16.54 26.81
C ALA A 52 -18.83 17.44 25.86
N GLY A 53 -17.74 16.94 25.27
CA GLY A 53 -16.86 17.71 24.38
C GLY A 53 -15.95 18.73 25.11
N LYS A 54 -15.89 18.70 26.45
CA LYS A 54 -15.06 19.59 27.27
C LYS A 54 -13.66 19.00 27.44
N PHE A 55 -12.90 18.94 26.35
CA PHE A 55 -11.66 18.17 26.26
C PHE A 55 -10.56 18.66 27.21
N ASP A 56 -10.37 19.97 27.36
CA ASP A 56 -9.34 20.52 28.27
C ASP A 56 -9.61 20.12 29.74
N ALA A 57 -10.86 20.26 30.19
CA ALA A 57 -11.25 19.87 31.54
C ALA A 57 -11.17 18.36 31.77
N ALA A 58 -11.49 17.54 30.73
CA ALA A 58 -11.33 16.10 30.80
C ALA A 58 -9.85 15.70 30.90
N TYR A 59 -8.99 16.36 30.14
CA TYR A 59 -7.54 16.16 30.20
C TYR A 59 -6.98 16.45 31.60
N ASP A 60 -7.40 17.58 32.24
CA ASP A 60 -7.00 17.93 33.57
C ASP A 60 -7.49 16.89 34.61
N ALA A 61 -8.73 16.43 34.48
CA ALA A 61 -9.28 15.40 35.36
C ALA A 61 -8.48 14.08 35.25
N PHE A 62 -8.11 13.65 34.06
CA PHE A 62 -7.27 12.45 33.87
C PHE A 62 -5.84 12.64 34.39
N ASN A 63 -5.26 13.83 34.31
CA ASN A 63 -3.97 14.12 34.90
C ASN A 63 -4.04 14.09 36.46
N HIS A 64 -5.15 14.53 37.07
CA HIS A 64 -5.36 14.35 38.50
C HIS A 64 -5.41 12.87 38.90
N CYS A 65 -6.02 12.01 38.06
CA CYS A 65 -5.97 10.56 38.27
C CYS A 65 -4.54 10.03 38.27
N LEU A 66 -3.71 10.41 37.28
CA LEU A 66 -2.31 9.95 37.18
C LEU A 66 -1.44 10.49 38.34
N ALA A 67 -1.77 11.64 38.92
CA ALA A 67 -1.10 12.14 40.10
C ALA A 67 -1.38 11.27 41.36
N ILE A 68 -2.55 10.60 41.39
CA ILE A 68 -2.94 9.67 42.45
C ILE A 68 -2.37 8.27 42.17
N ASP A 69 -2.60 7.76 40.97
CA ASP A 69 -2.07 6.47 40.49
C ASP A 69 -1.46 6.58 39.09
N SER A 70 -0.15 6.68 39.04
CA SER A 70 0.61 6.80 37.82
C SER A 70 0.60 5.53 36.96
N THR A 71 0.06 4.41 37.49
CA THR A 71 -0.01 3.09 36.82
C THR A 71 -1.41 2.79 36.28
N ALA A 72 -2.35 3.72 36.43
CA ALA A 72 -3.74 3.55 36.02
C ALA A 72 -3.87 3.41 34.49
N SER A 73 -3.86 2.17 33.99
CA SER A 73 -3.87 1.84 32.56
C SER A 73 -5.04 2.47 31.80
N ALA A 74 -6.23 2.50 32.41
CA ALA A 74 -7.41 3.11 31.81
C ALA A 74 -7.22 4.61 31.55
N VAL A 75 -6.60 5.32 32.50
CA VAL A 75 -6.31 6.75 32.37
C VAL A 75 -5.23 7.00 31.31
N LEU A 76 -4.18 6.17 31.31
CA LEU A 76 -3.13 6.23 30.29
C LEU A 76 -3.70 6.04 28.88
N TYR A 77 -4.61 5.08 28.72
CA TYR A 77 -5.31 4.86 27.46
C TYR A 77 -6.17 6.06 27.05
N GLU A 78 -6.93 6.64 27.96
CA GLU A 78 -7.72 7.84 27.69
C GLU A 78 -6.83 9.02 27.29
N LEU A 79 -5.73 9.27 27.99
CA LEU A 79 -4.79 10.33 27.65
C LEU A 79 -4.09 10.08 26.31
N SER A 80 -3.85 8.83 25.92
CA SER A 80 -3.29 8.54 24.59
C SER A 80 -4.16 9.10 23.48
N SER A 81 -5.49 8.99 23.60
CA SER A 81 -6.43 9.53 22.62
C SER A 81 -6.39 11.06 22.56
N PHE A 82 -6.19 11.75 23.67
CA PHE A 82 -5.99 13.22 23.68
C PHE A 82 -4.70 13.62 22.97
N TYR A 83 -3.59 12.93 23.24
CA TYR A 83 -2.33 13.22 22.57
C TYR A 83 -2.40 12.98 21.06
N ALA A 84 -3.12 11.94 20.63
CA ALA A 84 -3.37 11.70 19.19
C ALA A 84 -4.17 12.86 18.56
N GLN A 85 -5.24 13.33 19.20
CA GLN A 85 -6.03 14.47 18.72
C GLN A 85 -5.25 15.79 18.70
N LEU A 86 -4.30 15.98 19.63
CA LEU A 86 -3.40 17.13 19.66
C LEU A 86 -2.24 17.02 18.67
N ASN A 87 -2.26 16.05 17.79
CA ASN A 87 -1.19 15.76 16.82
C ASN A 87 0.18 15.56 17.50
N ARG A 88 0.18 14.83 18.62
CA ARG A 88 1.38 14.43 19.39
C ARG A 88 1.48 12.90 19.46
N PRO A 89 1.69 12.24 18.31
CA PRO A 89 1.58 10.78 18.22
C PRO A 89 2.64 10.04 19.05
N GLU A 90 3.84 10.60 19.24
CA GLU A 90 4.89 9.98 20.06
C GLU A 90 4.46 9.93 21.55
N LYS A 91 3.81 10.98 22.07
CA LYS A 91 3.26 10.97 23.42
C LYS A 91 2.08 10.01 23.55
N SER A 92 1.24 9.94 22.53
CA SER A 92 0.16 8.96 22.48
C SER A 92 0.70 7.54 22.58
N LEU A 93 1.75 7.23 21.80
CA LEU A 93 2.42 5.92 21.80
C LEU A 93 3.05 5.62 23.17
N GLU A 94 3.72 6.59 23.79
CA GLU A 94 4.28 6.44 25.16
C GLU A 94 3.18 6.04 26.16
N MET A 95 2.03 6.73 26.13
CA MET A 95 0.91 6.41 27.03
C MET A 95 0.37 5.01 26.77
N LEU A 96 0.26 4.59 25.50
CA LEU A 96 -0.19 3.26 25.15
C LEU A 96 0.79 2.17 25.59
N ARG A 97 2.09 2.36 25.40
CA ARG A 97 3.12 1.43 25.90
C ARG A 97 3.00 1.24 27.41
N ARG A 98 2.82 2.33 28.16
CA ARG A 98 2.61 2.28 29.61
C ARG A 98 1.30 1.57 29.97
N ALA A 99 0.20 1.87 29.27
CA ALA A 99 -1.09 1.22 29.49
C ALA A 99 -1.00 -0.30 29.31
N VAL A 100 -0.34 -0.76 28.25
CA VAL A 100 -0.09 -2.19 27.97
C VAL A 100 0.86 -2.80 29.00
N ALA A 101 1.89 -2.09 29.42
CA ALA A 101 2.84 -2.59 30.43
C ALA A 101 2.17 -2.87 31.79
N TYR A 102 1.18 -2.05 32.17
CA TYR A 102 0.43 -2.26 33.42
C TYR A 102 -0.81 -3.16 33.27
N SER A 103 -1.29 -3.39 32.04
CA SER A 103 -2.46 -4.26 31.73
C SER A 103 -2.21 -5.00 30.43
N SER A 104 -1.26 -5.94 30.47
CA SER A 104 -0.75 -6.66 29.31
C SER A 104 -1.75 -7.61 28.63
N ASP A 105 -2.84 -7.96 29.32
CA ASP A 105 -3.93 -8.81 28.83
C ASP A 105 -5.09 -8.01 28.24
N ASN A 106 -5.08 -6.68 28.34
CA ASN A 106 -6.16 -5.86 27.81
C ASN A 106 -6.10 -5.75 26.29
N PHE A 107 -7.06 -6.39 25.62
CA PHE A 107 -7.20 -6.40 24.16
C PHE A 107 -7.21 -4.99 23.55
N THR A 108 -7.99 -4.07 24.14
CA THR A 108 -8.19 -2.72 23.59
C THR A 108 -6.89 -1.91 23.62
N TYR A 109 -6.14 -1.99 24.71
CA TYR A 109 -4.88 -1.24 24.85
C TYR A 109 -3.82 -1.79 23.90
N ARG A 110 -3.70 -3.11 23.79
CA ARG A 110 -2.77 -3.78 22.88
C ARG A 110 -3.11 -3.49 21.41
N LEU A 111 -4.39 -3.54 21.04
CA LEU A 111 -4.83 -3.20 19.70
C LEU A 111 -4.54 -1.73 19.35
N ALA A 112 -4.77 -0.83 20.32
CA ALA A 112 -4.45 0.59 20.13
C ALA A 112 -2.95 0.82 19.98
N LEU A 113 -2.12 0.13 20.78
CA LEU A 113 -0.66 0.18 20.67
C LEU A 113 -0.20 -0.29 19.29
N ALA A 114 -0.60 -1.48 18.87
CA ALA A 114 -0.25 -2.04 17.56
C ALA A 114 -0.67 -1.12 16.40
N THR A 115 -1.88 -0.56 16.49
CA THR A 115 -2.40 0.36 15.46
C THR A 115 -1.60 1.67 15.43
N MET A 116 -1.26 2.24 16.59
CA MET A 116 -0.48 3.48 16.66
C MET A 116 0.95 3.25 16.17
N SER A 117 1.61 2.16 16.57
CA SER A 117 2.95 1.80 16.10
C SER A 117 2.98 1.63 14.59
N ARG A 118 1.99 0.95 13.99
CA ARG A 118 1.85 0.83 12.55
C ARG A 118 1.70 2.20 11.87
N ASN A 119 0.85 3.07 12.39
CA ASN A 119 0.61 4.40 11.81
C ASN A 119 1.86 5.31 11.87
N LEU A 120 2.75 5.05 12.80
CA LEU A 120 4.05 5.74 12.95
C LEU A 120 5.19 5.08 12.16
N GLY A 121 4.90 4.03 11.39
CA GLY A 121 5.91 3.30 10.63
C GLY A 121 6.79 2.37 11.49
N MET A 122 6.42 2.14 12.74
CA MET A 122 7.12 1.21 13.65
C MET A 122 6.58 -0.21 13.44
N PHE A 123 6.82 -0.74 12.24
CA PHE A 123 6.18 -1.96 11.76
C PHE A 123 6.57 -3.20 12.57
N GLY A 124 7.84 -3.30 13.04
CA GLY A 124 8.27 -4.40 13.89
C GLY A 124 7.55 -4.43 15.25
N GLU A 125 7.36 -3.29 15.93
CA GLU A 125 6.57 -3.23 17.17
C GLU A 125 5.09 -3.56 16.90
N ALA A 126 4.57 -3.11 15.75
CA ALA A 126 3.18 -3.39 15.37
C ALA A 126 2.97 -4.89 15.09
N SER A 127 3.84 -5.53 14.32
CA SER A 127 3.76 -6.96 13.99
C SER A 127 3.90 -7.82 15.24
N ASP A 128 4.85 -7.51 16.14
CA ASP A 128 5.03 -8.20 17.43
C ASP A 128 3.74 -8.17 18.29
N GLU A 129 3.10 -7.01 18.38
CA GLU A 129 1.85 -6.90 19.15
C GLU A 129 0.66 -7.57 18.46
N TYR A 130 0.56 -7.50 17.11
CA TYR A 130 -0.47 -8.22 16.37
C TYR A 130 -0.27 -9.74 16.44
N GLU A 131 0.97 -10.27 16.41
CA GLU A 131 1.24 -11.71 16.62
C GLU A 131 0.71 -12.18 17.99
N LYS A 132 1.02 -11.45 19.05
CA LYS A 132 0.51 -11.75 20.40
C LYS A 132 -1.02 -11.69 20.43
N LEU A 133 -1.64 -10.69 19.79
CA LEU A 133 -3.09 -10.55 19.72
C LEU A 133 -3.74 -11.71 18.95
N VAL A 134 -3.19 -12.14 17.83
CA VAL A 134 -3.66 -13.29 17.06
C VAL A 134 -3.61 -14.56 17.90
N LYS A 135 -2.51 -14.76 18.63
CA LYS A 135 -2.33 -15.92 19.52
C LYS A 135 -3.33 -15.95 20.67
N ASP A 136 -3.53 -14.80 21.32
CA ASP A 136 -4.35 -14.68 22.52
C ASP A 136 -5.87 -14.64 22.21
N TYR A 137 -6.22 -14.19 20.99
CA TYR A 137 -7.61 -13.99 20.55
C TYR A 137 -7.91 -14.72 19.22
N PRO A 138 -7.79 -16.05 19.15
CA PRO A 138 -7.96 -16.83 17.90
C PRO A 138 -9.36 -16.70 17.29
N GLY A 139 -10.36 -16.30 18.09
CA GLY A 139 -11.72 -16.00 17.60
C GLY A 139 -11.87 -14.67 16.84
N LYS A 140 -10.78 -13.94 16.62
CA LYS A 140 -10.77 -12.66 15.91
C LYS A 140 -9.90 -12.76 14.64
N PRO A 141 -10.33 -13.50 13.59
CA PRO A 141 -9.51 -13.75 12.40
C PRO A 141 -9.06 -12.48 11.68
N GLY A 142 -9.81 -11.37 11.77
CA GLY A 142 -9.44 -10.09 11.20
C GLY A 142 -8.10 -9.52 11.70
N LEU A 143 -7.60 -9.98 12.86
CA LEU A 143 -6.27 -9.59 13.35
C LEU A 143 -5.16 -10.06 12.41
N ASN A 144 -5.33 -11.20 11.72
CA ASN A 144 -4.37 -11.69 10.75
C ASN A 144 -4.20 -10.74 9.55
N TYR A 145 -5.23 -9.97 9.20
CA TYR A 145 -5.11 -8.95 8.16
C TYR A 145 -4.15 -7.83 8.59
N TYR A 146 -4.31 -7.32 9.81
CA TYR A 146 -3.43 -6.26 10.34
C TYR A 146 -2.01 -6.77 10.59
N LEU A 147 -1.86 -8.02 11.01
CA LEU A 147 -0.57 -8.67 11.13
C LEU A 147 0.13 -8.78 9.78
N ALA A 148 -0.56 -9.30 8.76
CA ALA A 148 -0.02 -9.44 7.42
C ALA A 148 0.37 -8.08 6.81
N ASP A 149 -0.44 -7.04 7.02
CA ASP A 149 -0.14 -5.68 6.58
C ASP A 149 1.15 -5.14 7.25
N ALA A 150 1.25 -5.26 8.58
CA ALA A 150 2.44 -4.83 9.33
C ALA A 150 3.70 -5.60 8.88
N LEU A 151 3.62 -6.92 8.75
CA LEU A 151 4.72 -7.77 8.28
C LEU A 151 5.13 -7.44 6.84
N THR A 152 4.18 -7.09 5.97
CA THR A 152 4.48 -6.65 4.60
C THR A 152 5.30 -5.37 4.60
N GLN A 153 4.92 -4.39 5.42
CA GLN A 153 5.65 -3.12 5.54
C GLN A 153 7.01 -3.28 6.24
N GLU A 154 7.14 -4.26 7.11
CA GLU A 154 8.41 -4.64 7.76
C GLU A 154 9.37 -5.35 6.79
N GLY A 155 8.84 -5.92 5.69
CA GLY A 155 9.60 -6.70 4.72
C GLY A 155 9.63 -8.20 5.02
N GLU A 156 8.90 -8.66 6.05
CA GLU A 156 8.77 -10.07 6.44
C GLU A 156 7.73 -10.80 5.57
N ILE A 157 7.95 -10.77 4.23
CA ILE A 157 6.96 -11.16 3.22
C ILE A 157 6.46 -12.58 3.40
N GLY A 158 7.33 -13.54 3.78
CA GLY A 158 6.93 -14.93 4.02
C GLY A 158 5.91 -15.05 5.15
N LYS A 159 6.16 -14.38 6.27
CA LYS A 159 5.24 -14.36 7.41
C LYS A 159 3.94 -13.65 7.08
N ALA A 160 3.99 -12.60 6.26
CA ALA A 160 2.79 -11.91 5.80
C ALA A 160 1.88 -12.84 4.99
N ILE A 161 2.44 -13.68 4.13
CA ILE A 161 1.69 -14.70 3.38
C ILE A 161 1.06 -15.72 4.34
N ASP A 162 1.80 -16.21 5.34
CA ASP A 162 1.28 -17.14 6.33
C ASP A 162 0.09 -16.54 7.11
N ALA A 163 0.16 -15.26 7.45
CA ALA A 163 -0.93 -14.56 8.12
C ALA A 163 -2.16 -14.40 7.20
N TYR A 164 -1.98 -14.11 5.91
CA TYR A 164 -3.08 -14.11 4.94
C TYR A 164 -3.68 -15.50 4.72
N ASP A 165 -2.86 -16.57 4.73
CA ASP A 165 -3.33 -17.95 4.62
C ASP A 165 -4.17 -18.36 5.84
N ALA A 166 -3.75 -17.94 7.05
CA ALA A 166 -4.54 -18.13 8.26
C ALA A 166 -5.88 -17.38 8.20
N LEU A 167 -5.89 -16.17 7.67
CA LEU A 167 -7.11 -15.41 7.45
C LEU A 167 -8.02 -16.10 6.43
N GLU A 168 -7.49 -16.50 5.26
CA GLU A 168 -8.23 -17.19 4.20
C GLU A 168 -8.84 -18.51 4.72
N SER A 169 -8.10 -19.25 5.55
CA SER A 169 -8.59 -20.49 6.17
C SER A 169 -9.78 -20.26 7.11
N SER A 170 -9.85 -19.07 7.74
CA SER A 170 -10.88 -18.72 8.70
C SER A 170 -12.14 -18.12 8.06
N ILE A 171 -11.99 -17.24 7.07
CA ILE A 171 -13.11 -16.51 6.46
C ILE A 171 -13.42 -16.93 5.02
N GLY A 172 -12.61 -17.82 4.47
CA GLY A 172 -12.69 -18.26 3.08
C GLY A 172 -11.94 -17.32 2.11
N MET A 173 -11.79 -17.80 0.89
CA MET A 173 -11.14 -17.07 -0.19
C MET A 173 -11.92 -15.82 -0.56
N SER A 174 -11.23 -14.70 -0.65
CA SER A 174 -11.72 -13.45 -1.24
C SER A 174 -10.76 -12.94 -2.33
N GLU A 175 -11.29 -12.13 -3.26
CA GLU A 175 -10.47 -11.51 -4.28
C GLU A 175 -9.33 -10.68 -3.68
N ALA A 176 -9.66 -9.84 -2.69
CA ALA A 176 -8.69 -8.98 -2.04
C ALA A 176 -7.51 -9.77 -1.43
N LEU A 177 -7.80 -10.89 -0.73
CA LEU A 177 -6.75 -11.73 -0.14
C LEU A 177 -5.88 -12.39 -1.20
N SER A 178 -6.49 -13.01 -2.22
CA SER A 178 -5.72 -13.66 -3.29
C SER A 178 -4.86 -12.66 -4.07
N MET A 179 -5.35 -11.44 -4.32
CA MET A 179 -4.55 -10.40 -4.98
C MET A 179 -3.41 -9.88 -4.10
N GLN A 180 -3.59 -9.78 -2.78
CA GLN A 180 -2.48 -9.45 -1.88
C GLN A 180 -1.42 -10.57 -1.90
N LYS A 181 -1.82 -11.83 -1.75
CA LYS A 181 -0.89 -12.96 -1.83
C LYS A 181 -0.17 -13.04 -3.19
N TYR A 182 -0.89 -12.80 -4.29
CA TYR A 182 -0.30 -12.70 -5.63
C TYR A 182 0.84 -11.67 -5.68
N LYS A 183 0.61 -10.46 -5.15
CA LYS A 183 1.63 -9.40 -5.09
C LYS A 183 2.84 -9.82 -4.25
N LEU A 184 2.60 -10.45 -3.09
CA LEU A 184 3.65 -10.89 -2.19
C LEU A 184 4.47 -12.05 -2.79
N TYR A 185 3.83 -13.01 -3.46
CA TYR A 185 4.54 -14.07 -4.18
C TYR A 185 5.39 -13.53 -5.32
N ASN A 186 4.91 -12.51 -6.05
CA ASN A 186 5.71 -11.84 -7.08
C ASN A 186 6.93 -11.12 -6.47
N ALA A 187 6.76 -10.44 -5.32
CA ALA A 187 7.87 -9.80 -4.61
C ALA A 187 8.95 -10.80 -4.14
N LEU A 188 8.57 -12.06 -3.92
CA LEU A 188 9.49 -13.16 -3.60
C LEU A 188 9.99 -13.94 -4.84
N GLU A 189 9.62 -13.50 -6.04
CA GLU A 189 9.89 -14.22 -7.30
C GLU A 189 9.33 -15.66 -7.33
N GLN A 190 8.31 -15.94 -6.50
CA GLN A 190 7.63 -17.23 -6.42
C GLN A 190 6.50 -17.33 -7.45
N ASN A 191 6.87 -17.26 -8.71
CA ASN A 191 5.95 -17.16 -9.84
C ASN A 191 4.91 -18.29 -9.91
N ASP A 192 5.25 -19.51 -9.46
CA ASP A 192 4.31 -20.64 -9.48
C ASP A 192 3.21 -20.49 -8.40
N ASN A 193 3.54 -19.90 -7.25
CA ASN A 193 2.56 -19.61 -6.22
C ASN A 193 1.69 -18.41 -6.59
N ALA A 194 2.29 -17.36 -7.16
CA ALA A 194 1.56 -16.23 -7.74
C ALA A 194 0.54 -16.70 -8.79
N PHE A 195 0.96 -17.58 -9.69
CA PHE A 195 0.09 -18.17 -10.70
C PHE A 195 -1.11 -18.90 -10.11
N LYS A 196 -0.89 -19.74 -9.07
CA LYS A 196 -1.98 -20.46 -8.39
C LYS A 196 -3.03 -19.53 -7.77
N GLU A 197 -2.62 -18.39 -7.23
CA GLU A 197 -3.58 -17.42 -6.68
C GLU A 197 -4.48 -16.84 -7.77
N VAL A 198 -3.92 -16.53 -8.95
CA VAL A 198 -4.71 -16.04 -10.08
C VAL A 198 -5.59 -17.14 -10.68
N GLU A 199 -5.12 -18.41 -10.73
CA GLU A 199 -5.96 -19.55 -11.15
C GLU A 199 -7.19 -19.71 -10.25
N LYS A 200 -7.01 -19.58 -8.91
CA LYS A 200 -8.14 -19.60 -7.97
C LYS A 200 -9.15 -18.50 -8.28
N LEU A 201 -8.65 -17.27 -8.59
CA LEU A 201 -9.51 -16.14 -8.95
C LEU A 201 -10.25 -16.39 -10.27
N ALA A 202 -9.55 -16.85 -11.31
CA ALA A 202 -10.14 -17.16 -12.59
C ALA A 202 -11.20 -18.28 -12.51
N ALA A 203 -11.01 -19.25 -11.60
CA ALA A 203 -11.98 -20.31 -11.35
C ALA A 203 -13.21 -19.81 -10.60
N LYS A 204 -13.03 -18.91 -9.62
CA LYS A 204 -14.12 -18.35 -8.81
C LYS A 204 -14.93 -17.28 -9.56
N PHE A 205 -14.26 -16.51 -10.42
CA PHE A 205 -14.83 -15.41 -11.18
C PHE A 205 -14.62 -15.60 -12.69
N PRO A 206 -15.26 -16.60 -13.30
CA PRO A 206 -14.98 -17.00 -14.69
C PRO A 206 -15.35 -15.93 -15.75
N MET A 207 -16.21 -14.97 -15.41
CA MET A 207 -16.63 -13.88 -16.28
C MET A 207 -15.78 -12.61 -16.11
N GLU A 208 -14.71 -12.66 -15.33
CA GLU A 208 -13.78 -11.55 -15.16
C GLU A 208 -12.57 -11.72 -16.09
N SER A 209 -12.57 -11.00 -17.21
CA SER A 209 -11.52 -11.08 -18.24
C SER A 209 -10.12 -10.79 -17.72
N ARG A 210 -10.00 -9.91 -16.71
CA ARG A 210 -8.70 -9.51 -16.14
C ARG A 210 -7.88 -10.68 -15.60
N TYR A 211 -8.48 -11.72 -15.04
CA TYR A 211 -7.72 -12.87 -14.52
C TYR A 211 -7.18 -13.73 -15.68
N GLN A 212 -7.92 -13.82 -16.79
CA GLN A 212 -7.43 -14.49 -17.98
C GLN A 212 -6.26 -13.70 -18.60
N ILE A 213 -6.32 -12.37 -18.58
CA ILE A 213 -5.22 -11.51 -19.07
C ILE A 213 -3.97 -11.73 -18.20
N ILE A 214 -4.09 -11.68 -16.86
CA ILE A 214 -2.95 -11.90 -15.95
C ILE A 214 -2.33 -13.30 -16.16
N LEU A 215 -3.15 -14.36 -16.33
CA LEU A 215 -2.65 -15.71 -16.63
C LEU A 215 -1.92 -15.75 -17.97
N GLY A 216 -2.41 -15.04 -18.98
CA GLY A 216 -1.75 -14.86 -20.24
C GLY A 216 -0.39 -14.18 -20.12
N ASP A 217 -0.33 -13.06 -19.37
CA ASP A 217 0.90 -12.33 -19.13
C ASP A 217 1.94 -13.18 -18.39
N LEU A 218 1.55 -13.92 -17.36
CA LEU A 218 2.42 -14.84 -16.62
C LEU A 218 2.98 -15.98 -17.51
N HIS A 219 2.20 -16.50 -18.46
CA HIS A 219 2.71 -17.46 -19.45
C HIS A 219 3.64 -16.80 -20.45
N LEU A 220 3.36 -15.56 -20.86
CA LEU A 220 4.19 -14.81 -21.78
C LEU A 220 5.58 -14.51 -21.17
N GLU A 221 5.64 -14.16 -19.90
CA GLU A 221 6.89 -13.97 -19.14
C GLU A 221 7.74 -15.25 -19.11
N LYS A 222 7.08 -16.42 -19.04
CA LYS A 222 7.76 -17.74 -19.15
C LYS A 222 8.06 -18.14 -20.60
N ASN A 223 7.84 -17.24 -21.56
CA ASN A 223 7.98 -17.46 -22.99
C ASN A 223 7.09 -18.60 -23.54
N ASP A 224 6.02 -18.97 -22.82
CA ASP A 224 5.01 -19.93 -23.28
C ASP A 224 3.92 -19.20 -24.07
N THR A 225 4.29 -18.77 -25.27
CA THR A 225 3.43 -17.95 -26.14
C THR A 225 2.15 -18.68 -26.57
N VAL A 226 2.16 -20.01 -26.61
CA VAL A 226 1.00 -20.83 -27.01
C VAL A 226 -0.08 -20.76 -25.91
N LYS A 227 0.31 -20.94 -24.65
CA LYS A 227 -0.65 -20.85 -23.55
C LYS A 227 -1.06 -19.39 -23.30
N ALA A 228 -0.14 -18.44 -23.41
CA ALA A 228 -0.46 -17.02 -23.32
C ALA A 228 -1.59 -16.64 -24.28
N LEU A 229 -1.46 -17.00 -25.55
CA LEU A 229 -2.49 -16.72 -26.57
C LEU A 229 -3.84 -17.36 -26.22
N LYS A 230 -3.84 -18.58 -25.70
CA LYS A 230 -5.08 -19.27 -25.28
C LYS A 230 -5.82 -18.51 -24.17
N TYR A 231 -5.09 -17.99 -23.20
CA TYR A 231 -5.67 -17.18 -22.13
C TYR A 231 -6.17 -15.83 -22.65
N TYR A 232 -5.42 -15.17 -23.52
CA TYR A 232 -5.86 -13.91 -24.17
C TYR A 232 -7.12 -14.10 -25.03
N GLN A 233 -7.24 -15.23 -25.74
CA GLN A 233 -8.46 -15.54 -26.49
C GLN A 233 -9.68 -15.67 -25.57
N LYS A 234 -9.53 -16.35 -24.42
CA LYS A 234 -10.60 -16.41 -23.41
C LYS A 234 -10.95 -15.03 -22.85
N ALA A 235 -9.94 -14.19 -22.60
CA ALA A 235 -10.18 -12.82 -22.12
C ALA A 235 -10.98 -12.01 -23.14
N HIS A 236 -10.64 -12.14 -24.42
CA HIS A 236 -11.35 -11.49 -25.51
C HIS A 236 -12.79 -11.99 -25.70
N GLU A 237 -13.04 -13.28 -25.51
CA GLU A 237 -14.39 -13.85 -25.53
C GLU A 237 -15.27 -13.27 -24.40
N ILE A 238 -14.69 -12.97 -23.24
CA ILE A 238 -15.41 -12.39 -22.10
C ILE A 238 -15.63 -10.88 -22.27
N ASP A 239 -14.59 -10.15 -22.65
CA ASP A 239 -14.63 -8.70 -22.86
C ASP A 239 -13.78 -8.29 -24.07
N PRO A 240 -14.38 -8.25 -25.27
CA PRO A 240 -13.68 -7.87 -26.51
C PRO A 240 -13.11 -6.46 -26.51
N GLU A 241 -13.67 -5.57 -25.71
CA GLU A 241 -13.28 -4.16 -25.65
C GLU A 241 -12.37 -3.82 -24.46
N SER A 242 -11.88 -4.84 -23.74
CA SER A 242 -10.98 -4.61 -22.60
C SER A 242 -9.71 -3.88 -23.04
N PRO A 243 -9.44 -2.69 -22.49
CA PRO A 243 -8.21 -1.96 -22.84
C PRO A 243 -6.96 -2.71 -22.40
N TYR A 244 -7.02 -3.45 -21.30
CA TYR A 244 -5.91 -4.26 -20.80
C TYR A 244 -5.59 -5.43 -21.71
N TYR A 245 -6.61 -6.05 -22.33
CA TYR A 245 -6.40 -7.06 -23.37
C TYR A 245 -5.61 -6.50 -24.56
N ILE A 246 -5.94 -5.28 -25.01
CA ILE A 246 -5.24 -4.63 -26.13
C ILE A 246 -3.77 -4.42 -25.78
N VAL A 247 -3.47 -3.97 -24.56
CA VAL A 247 -2.11 -3.76 -24.07
C VAL A 247 -1.32 -5.07 -24.00
N SER A 248 -1.91 -6.12 -23.43
CA SER A 248 -1.25 -7.44 -23.32
C SER A 248 -1.03 -8.09 -24.69
N MET A 249 -1.96 -7.90 -25.63
CA MET A 249 -1.77 -8.36 -27.02
C MET A 249 -0.65 -7.59 -27.75
N ALA A 250 -0.46 -6.30 -27.46
CA ALA A 250 0.69 -5.56 -27.98
C ALA A 250 2.02 -6.21 -27.52
N ASN A 251 2.13 -6.50 -26.22
CA ASN A 251 3.29 -7.19 -25.65
C ASN A 251 3.47 -8.60 -26.24
N TYR A 252 2.37 -9.36 -26.40
CA TYR A 252 2.41 -10.67 -27.04
C TYR A 252 3.00 -10.61 -28.45
N TYR A 253 2.51 -9.68 -29.30
CA TYR A 253 3.01 -9.53 -30.64
C TYR A 253 4.46 -9.06 -30.69
N GLU A 254 4.94 -8.30 -29.73
CA GLU A 254 6.36 -7.97 -29.59
C GLU A 254 7.22 -9.21 -29.33
N VAL A 255 6.79 -10.07 -28.39
CA VAL A 255 7.51 -11.29 -28.03
C VAL A 255 7.58 -12.28 -29.20
N VAL A 256 6.49 -12.44 -29.94
CA VAL A 256 6.48 -13.35 -31.13
C VAL A 256 7.08 -12.71 -32.38
N GLY A 257 7.57 -11.47 -32.32
CA GLY A 257 8.24 -10.77 -33.41
C GLY A 257 7.35 -10.19 -34.49
N ASN A 258 6.03 -10.14 -34.29
CA ASN A 258 5.09 -9.52 -35.22
C ASN A 258 4.97 -8.01 -34.94
N LYS A 259 5.93 -7.26 -35.49
CA LYS A 259 6.09 -5.83 -35.23
C LYS A 259 4.90 -4.98 -35.70
N ASP A 260 4.30 -5.35 -36.83
CA ASP A 260 3.17 -4.58 -37.41
C ASP A 260 1.89 -4.75 -36.55
N ALA A 261 1.63 -5.97 -36.09
CA ALA A 261 0.52 -6.24 -35.21
C ALA A 261 0.74 -5.56 -33.84
N ALA A 262 1.97 -5.59 -33.30
CA ALA A 262 2.31 -4.91 -32.04
C ALA A 262 2.06 -3.39 -32.16
N GLU A 263 2.53 -2.75 -33.22
CA GLU A 263 2.33 -1.32 -33.46
C GLU A 263 0.85 -0.96 -33.56
N THR A 264 0.07 -1.80 -34.25
CA THR A 264 -1.39 -1.63 -34.36
C THR A 264 -2.05 -1.66 -32.98
N GLN A 265 -1.70 -2.63 -32.14
CA GLN A 265 -2.28 -2.72 -30.78
C GLN A 265 -1.83 -1.58 -29.88
N ILE A 266 -0.57 -1.13 -29.98
CA ILE A 266 -0.09 0.06 -29.25
C ILE A 266 -0.95 1.28 -29.60
N ARG A 267 -1.20 1.53 -30.89
CA ARG A 267 -2.04 2.64 -31.33
C ARG A 267 -3.46 2.51 -30.81
N ASN A 268 -4.05 1.32 -30.91
CA ASN A 268 -5.39 1.05 -30.39
C ASN A 268 -5.50 1.30 -28.88
N ALA A 269 -4.47 0.90 -28.10
CA ALA A 269 -4.42 1.17 -26.67
C ALA A 269 -4.36 2.66 -26.37
N LEU A 270 -3.52 3.40 -27.09
CA LEU A 270 -3.35 4.84 -26.86
C LEU A 270 -4.61 5.65 -27.14
N VAL A 271 -5.40 5.32 -28.16
CA VAL A 271 -6.66 6.02 -28.47
C VAL A 271 -7.87 5.50 -27.69
N ASN A 272 -7.74 4.42 -26.94
CA ASN A 272 -8.85 3.84 -26.18
C ASN A 272 -9.26 4.73 -25.01
N GLU A 273 -10.47 5.26 -24.99
CA GLU A 273 -10.96 6.16 -23.95
C GLU A 273 -11.11 5.48 -22.57
N LYS A 274 -11.25 4.15 -22.53
CA LYS A 274 -11.38 3.38 -21.29
C LYS A 274 -10.04 3.13 -20.58
N LEU A 275 -8.90 3.37 -21.26
CA LEU A 275 -7.57 3.22 -20.66
C LEU A 275 -7.20 4.49 -19.91
N ASP A 276 -6.69 4.35 -18.69
CA ASP A 276 -6.26 5.47 -17.88
C ASP A 276 -5.06 6.21 -18.50
N VAL A 277 -4.96 7.51 -18.21
CA VAL A 277 -3.95 8.38 -18.81
C VAL A 277 -2.53 7.99 -18.38
N GLU A 278 -2.32 7.55 -17.15
CA GLU A 278 -1.01 7.13 -16.63
C GLU A 278 -0.48 5.94 -17.43
N THR A 279 -1.32 4.95 -17.68
CA THR A 279 -0.99 3.79 -18.53
C THR A 279 -0.69 4.24 -19.97
N LYS A 280 -1.49 5.15 -20.54
CA LYS A 280 -1.24 5.73 -21.89
C LYS A 280 0.12 6.43 -21.97
N VAL A 281 0.47 7.25 -20.97
CA VAL A 281 1.77 7.94 -20.88
C VAL A 281 2.92 6.93 -20.86
N GLY A 282 2.79 5.85 -20.06
CA GLY A 282 3.80 4.78 -20.02
C GLY A 282 3.98 4.04 -21.36
N ILE A 283 2.89 3.75 -22.06
CA ILE A 283 2.92 3.10 -23.40
C ILE A 283 3.55 4.05 -24.42
N LEU A 284 3.13 5.32 -24.42
CA LEU A 284 3.61 6.32 -25.36
C LEU A 284 5.11 6.59 -25.21
N SER A 285 5.61 6.66 -23.97
CA SER A 285 7.04 6.81 -23.68
C SER A 285 7.87 5.70 -24.32
N ARG A 286 7.45 4.45 -24.14
CA ARG A 286 8.12 3.28 -24.74
C ARG A 286 8.01 3.29 -26.28
N TYR A 287 6.87 3.68 -26.81
CA TYR A 287 6.65 3.77 -28.26
C TYR A 287 7.56 4.81 -28.91
N ILE A 288 7.70 6.00 -28.31
CA ILE A 288 8.60 7.06 -28.81
C ILE A 288 10.06 6.61 -28.79
N LEU A 289 10.51 6.00 -27.67
CA LEU A 289 11.88 5.48 -27.57
C LEU A 289 12.15 4.46 -28.70
N LYS A 290 11.20 3.60 -29.01
CA LYS A 290 11.32 2.61 -30.09
C LYS A 290 11.38 3.27 -31.48
N LEU A 291 10.59 4.31 -31.74
CA LEU A 291 10.63 5.08 -32.97
C LEU A 291 12.01 5.76 -33.17
N GLN A 292 12.54 6.35 -32.11
CA GLN A 292 13.86 7.00 -32.14
C GLN A 292 14.98 5.99 -32.41
N GLN A 293 14.96 4.83 -31.75
CA GLN A 293 15.97 3.77 -31.96
C GLN A 293 15.94 3.17 -33.37
N THR A 294 14.76 3.04 -33.96
CA THR A 294 14.58 2.44 -35.28
C THR A 294 14.75 3.44 -36.43
N LYS A 295 15.04 4.72 -36.11
CA LYS A 295 15.10 5.84 -37.08
C LYS A 295 13.85 5.95 -37.97
N LYS A 296 12.75 5.33 -37.59
CA LYS A 296 11.44 5.58 -38.18
C LYS A 296 11.01 6.99 -37.80
N GLY A 297 10.46 7.74 -38.75
CA GLY A 297 10.04 9.11 -38.49
C GLY A 297 9.08 9.23 -37.30
N THR A 298 9.36 10.14 -36.40
CA THR A 298 8.52 10.39 -35.21
C THR A 298 7.23 11.15 -35.55
N GLU A 299 7.03 11.51 -36.82
CA GLU A 299 5.84 12.26 -37.28
C GLU A 299 4.52 11.51 -37.03
N SER A 300 4.54 10.19 -37.12
CA SER A 300 3.35 9.37 -36.81
C SER A 300 2.91 9.46 -35.36
N ALA A 301 3.80 9.85 -34.45
CA ALA A 301 3.47 10.08 -33.04
C ALA A 301 2.71 11.40 -32.81
N ASN A 302 2.87 12.40 -33.71
CA ASN A 302 2.19 13.69 -33.54
C ASN A 302 0.67 13.55 -33.53
N ALA A 303 0.12 12.74 -34.45
CA ALA A 303 -1.34 12.50 -34.48
C ALA A 303 -1.83 11.81 -33.21
N LEU A 304 -1.03 10.90 -32.62
CA LEU A 304 -1.37 10.25 -31.34
C LEU A 304 -1.37 11.25 -30.19
N PHE A 305 -0.39 12.14 -30.13
CA PHE A 305 -0.37 13.21 -29.11
C PHE A 305 -1.57 14.13 -29.24
N GLN A 306 -1.94 14.52 -30.46
CA GLN A 306 -3.10 15.37 -30.68
C GLN A 306 -4.38 14.68 -30.15
N THR A 307 -4.60 13.41 -30.51
CA THR A 307 -5.75 12.65 -30.00
C THR A 307 -5.73 12.53 -28.47
N LEU A 308 -4.57 12.26 -27.88
CA LEU A 308 -4.46 12.14 -26.42
C LEU A 308 -4.67 13.46 -25.70
N LEU A 309 -4.19 14.58 -26.25
CA LEU A 309 -4.43 15.91 -25.68
C LEU A 309 -5.89 16.37 -25.86
N GLU A 310 -6.58 15.92 -26.90
CA GLU A 310 -8.03 16.11 -27.02
C GLU A 310 -8.81 15.34 -25.96
N GLN A 311 -8.39 14.12 -25.63
CA GLN A 311 -8.99 13.29 -24.56
C GLN A 311 -8.62 13.80 -23.15
N HIS A 312 -7.40 14.31 -22.96
CA HIS A 312 -6.82 14.70 -21.67
C HIS A 312 -6.17 16.09 -21.74
N PRO A 313 -6.95 17.16 -21.96
CA PRO A 313 -6.43 18.50 -22.23
C PRO A 313 -5.67 19.12 -21.05
N GLU A 314 -5.95 18.67 -19.83
CA GLU A 314 -5.30 19.20 -18.61
C GLU A 314 -4.03 18.40 -18.21
N ASP A 315 -3.71 17.31 -18.92
CA ASP A 315 -2.56 16.47 -18.54
C ASP A 315 -1.23 17.14 -18.88
N THR A 316 -0.47 17.48 -17.87
CA THR A 316 0.81 18.19 -17.99
C THR A 316 1.92 17.28 -18.49
N ASP A 317 1.89 15.98 -18.19
CA ASP A 317 2.92 15.02 -18.62
C ASP A 317 2.81 14.80 -20.13
N LEU A 318 1.60 14.67 -20.67
CA LEU A 318 1.37 14.58 -22.11
C LEU A 318 1.85 15.86 -22.84
N LYS A 319 1.54 17.04 -22.32
CA LYS A 319 2.00 18.31 -22.89
C LYS A 319 3.54 18.40 -22.90
N GLN A 320 4.17 18.03 -21.77
CA GLN A 320 5.62 18.03 -21.63
C GLN A 320 6.29 17.06 -22.60
N MET A 321 5.75 15.83 -22.71
CA MET A 321 6.24 14.81 -23.63
C MET A 321 6.10 15.27 -25.09
N TYR A 322 4.96 15.85 -25.45
CA TYR A 322 4.74 16.33 -26.81
C TYR A 322 5.68 17.50 -27.14
N GLY A 323 5.82 18.47 -26.24
CA GLY A 323 6.78 19.56 -26.39
C GLY A 323 8.20 19.06 -26.60
N SER A 324 8.63 18.04 -25.82
CA SER A 324 9.96 17.43 -25.96
C SER A 324 10.14 16.72 -27.30
N LEU A 325 9.10 16.01 -27.78
CA LEU A 325 9.13 15.39 -29.11
C LEU A 325 9.24 16.44 -30.23
N LEU A 326 8.47 17.52 -30.15
CA LEU A 326 8.49 18.62 -31.12
C LEU A 326 9.87 19.32 -31.16
N VAL A 327 10.53 19.50 -30.01
CA VAL A 327 11.92 19.98 -29.97
C VAL A 327 12.85 19.03 -30.73
N ALA A 328 12.74 17.74 -30.50
CA ALA A 328 13.55 16.73 -31.20
C ALA A 328 13.30 16.69 -32.71
N GLN A 329 12.10 17.10 -33.16
CA GLN A 329 11.73 17.25 -34.58
C GLN A 329 12.14 18.61 -35.17
N GLY A 330 12.69 19.54 -34.38
CA GLY A 330 13.03 20.90 -34.81
C GLY A 330 11.86 21.86 -34.89
N LYS A 331 10.68 21.50 -34.38
CA LYS A 331 9.43 22.28 -34.40
C LYS A 331 9.34 23.19 -33.16
N THR A 332 10.25 24.13 -33.06
CA THR A 332 10.48 24.91 -31.83
C THR A 332 9.28 25.75 -31.42
N ASP A 333 8.54 26.33 -32.36
CA ASP A 333 7.40 27.21 -32.04
C ASP A 333 6.21 26.41 -31.53
N GLU A 334 5.94 25.24 -32.13
CA GLU A 334 4.91 24.29 -31.65
C GLU A 334 5.27 23.76 -30.26
N ALA A 335 6.56 23.45 -30.01
CA ALA A 335 7.05 23.01 -28.71
C ALA A 335 6.84 24.08 -27.62
N ARG A 336 7.20 25.35 -27.96
CA ARG A 336 7.00 26.49 -27.05
C ARG A 336 5.53 26.61 -26.62
N PHE A 337 4.60 26.46 -27.56
CA PHE A 337 3.17 26.51 -27.28
C PHE A 337 2.76 25.41 -26.29
N GLN A 338 3.24 24.16 -26.45
CA GLN A 338 2.91 23.08 -25.51
C GLN A 338 3.43 23.36 -24.11
N PHE A 339 4.65 23.90 -23.97
CA PHE A 339 5.21 24.24 -22.66
C PHE A 339 4.52 25.44 -21.99
N GLN A 340 4.01 26.39 -22.75
CA GLN A 340 3.21 27.50 -22.21
C GLN A 340 1.89 27.02 -21.58
N LEU A 341 1.24 26.02 -22.19
CA LEU A 341 0.00 25.43 -21.66
C LEU A 341 0.18 24.64 -20.33
N ILE A 342 1.41 24.44 -19.89
CA ILE A 342 1.71 23.82 -18.58
C ILE A 342 1.77 24.88 -17.46
N THR A 343 2.08 26.12 -17.81
CA THR A 343 2.33 27.22 -16.85
C THR A 343 1.10 28.10 -16.61
N GLU A 344 0.05 27.93 -17.38
CA GLU A 344 -1.28 28.58 -17.22
C GLU A 344 -2.23 27.72 -16.38
#